data_3d5cb4ece370ea89fe73e4ef1450ef07
#
_entry.id   3d5cb4ece370ea89fe73e4ef1450ef07
#
_cell.length_a   1.000
_cell.length_b   1.000
_cell.length_c   1.000
_cell.angle_alpha   90.00
_cell.angle_beta   90.00
_cell.angle_gamma   90.00
#
_symmetry.space_group_name_H-M   'P 1'
#
loop_
_entity.id
_entity.type
_entity.pdbx_description
1 polymer ?
#
loop_
_entity_poly.entity_id
_entity_poly.type
_entity_poly.pdbx_seq_one_letter_code
_entity_poly.pdbx_strand_id
1 'polypeptide(L)'
;WITMTDLMTGLVLVFVVMFLYSFLQNNVEKFQDDLAKENSSKALQETLKERNVEAIIDSATGIVKISDLELFEINKSDLSPKGKEYLDKFIPAYIDSLFENDYLKGRIDKILIQGHTDSQNFAGQFTEDEQYMKNMELSLNRAYSVANYMIKTPYNKNYGKKLRETVIVEGASSSTPVLVNGKEDFAKSRRVELKLIMKKNVK
;
A
#
# COMPACT_ATOMS: atom_id res chain seq x y z
N TRP A 1 -38.73 -24.13 37.31
CA TRP A 1 -38.17 -22.78 37.19
C TRP A 1 -36.65 -22.77 37.35
N ILE A 2 -36.10 -23.47 38.31
CA ILE A 2 -34.67 -23.56 38.55
C ILE A 2 -33.95 -24.19 37.33
N THR A 3 -34.52 -25.19 36.69
CA THR A 3 -33.95 -25.85 35.52
C THR A 3 -33.91 -24.96 34.28
N MET A 4 -34.88 -24.05 34.11
CA MET A 4 -34.92 -23.14 32.95
C MET A 4 -33.91 -21.99 33.10
N THR A 5 -33.70 -21.51 34.33
CA THR A 5 -32.68 -20.49 34.66
C THR A 5 -31.28 -21.07 34.50
N ASP A 6 -31.06 -22.32 34.87
CA ASP A 6 -29.78 -23.03 34.76
C ASP A 6 -29.41 -23.25 33.28
N LEU A 7 -30.38 -23.64 32.45
CA LEU A 7 -30.19 -23.72 30.98
C LEU A 7 -29.83 -22.41 30.37
N MET A 8 -30.54 -21.30 30.74
CA MET A 8 -30.24 -19.96 30.23
C MET A 8 -28.87 -19.48 30.67
N THR A 9 -28.49 -19.71 31.92
CA THR A 9 -27.18 -19.31 32.45
C THR A 9 -26.06 -20.08 31.75
N GLY A 10 -26.24 -21.37 31.51
CA GLY A 10 -25.30 -22.20 30.75
C GLY A 10 -25.13 -21.71 29.31
N LEU A 11 -26.24 -21.33 28.64
CA LEU A 11 -26.23 -20.82 27.28
C LEU A 11 -25.52 -19.45 27.21
N VAL A 12 -25.76 -18.56 28.16
CA VAL A 12 -25.05 -17.25 28.25
C VAL A 12 -23.56 -17.47 28.49
N LEU A 13 -23.15 -18.38 29.34
CA LEU A 13 -21.74 -18.69 29.55
C LEU A 13 -21.05 -19.19 28.28
N VAL A 14 -21.71 -20.06 27.52
CA VAL A 14 -21.18 -20.53 26.23
C VAL A 14 -21.01 -19.38 25.24
N PHE A 15 -22.00 -18.48 25.14
CA PHE A 15 -21.88 -17.29 24.28
C PHE A 15 -20.75 -16.36 24.72
N VAL A 16 -20.61 -16.11 26.02
CA VAL A 16 -19.53 -15.25 26.54
C VAL A 16 -18.16 -15.88 26.24
N VAL A 17 -18.00 -17.18 26.45
CA VAL A 17 -16.74 -17.87 26.12
C VAL A 17 -16.44 -17.83 24.62
N MET A 18 -17.44 -18.09 23.77
CA MET A 18 -17.27 -17.98 22.30
C MET A 18 -16.95 -16.55 21.86
N PHE A 19 -17.60 -15.55 22.46
CA PHE A 19 -17.32 -14.14 22.19
C PHE A 19 -15.89 -13.77 22.59
N LEU A 20 -15.47 -14.12 23.80
CA LEU A 20 -14.10 -13.89 24.28
C LEU A 20 -13.06 -14.59 23.40
N TYR A 21 -13.32 -15.83 23.03
CA TYR A 21 -12.44 -16.57 22.13
C TYR A 21 -12.30 -15.87 20.77
N SER A 22 -13.42 -15.49 20.15
CA SER A 22 -13.42 -14.78 18.87
C SER A 22 -12.74 -13.41 18.98
N PHE A 23 -12.99 -12.67 20.06
CA PHE A 23 -12.36 -11.37 20.33
C PHE A 23 -10.85 -11.48 20.50
N LEU A 24 -10.39 -12.44 21.29
CA LEU A 24 -8.96 -12.69 21.51
C LEU A 24 -8.28 -13.11 20.21
N GLN A 25 -8.90 -13.99 19.43
CA GLN A 25 -8.35 -14.48 18.18
C GLN A 25 -8.18 -13.32 17.15
N ASN A 26 -9.18 -12.47 17.00
CA ASN A 26 -9.11 -11.30 16.11
C ASN A 26 -8.01 -10.32 16.54
N ASN A 27 -7.83 -10.10 17.83
CA ASN A 27 -6.78 -9.20 18.33
C ASN A 27 -5.37 -9.79 18.13
N VAL A 28 -5.18 -11.09 18.34
CA VAL A 28 -3.90 -11.75 18.10
C VAL A 28 -3.52 -11.71 16.62
N GLU A 29 -4.47 -11.97 15.73
CA GLU A 29 -4.24 -11.91 14.28
C GLU A 29 -3.84 -10.50 13.83
N LYS A 30 -4.58 -9.48 14.27
CA LYS A 30 -4.27 -8.08 13.98
C LYS A 30 -2.87 -7.70 14.50
N PHE A 31 -2.54 -8.08 15.72
CA PHE A 31 -1.23 -7.83 16.31
C PHE A 31 -0.10 -8.47 15.50
N GLN A 32 -0.28 -9.73 15.05
CA GLN A 32 0.69 -10.41 14.19
C GLN A 32 0.87 -9.75 12.83
N ASP A 33 -0.21 -9.23 12.23
CA ASP A 33 -0.15 -8.51 10.95
C ASP A 33 0.56 -7.16 11.10
N ASP A 34 0.28 -6.43 12.17
CA ASP A 34 0.95 -5.16 12.46
C ASP A 34 2.45 -5.36 12.74
N LEU A 35 2.81 -6.40 13.48
CA LEU A 35 4.21 -6.77 13.73
C LEU A 35 4.92 -7.20 12.44
N ALA A 36 4.25 -7.95 11.57
CA ALA A 36 4.81 -8.34 10.29
C ALA A 36 5.06 -7.13 9.38
N LYS A 37 4.14 -6.18 9.35
CA LYS A 37 4.31 -4.92 8.60
C LYS A 37 5.47 -4.08 9.15
N GLU A 38 5.55 -3.92 10.45
CA GLU A 38 6.63 -3.18 11.09
C GLU A 38 8.01 -3.79 10.80
N ASN A 39 8.15 -5.10 10.97
CA ASN A 39 9.41 -5.82 10.70
C ASN A 39 9.79 -5.76 9.22
N SER A 40 8.81 -5.89 8.31
CA SER A 40 9.07 -5.78 6.88
C SER A 40 9.45 -4.36 6.47
N SER A 41 8.83 -3.34 7.09
CA SER A 41 9.18 -1.93 6.85
C SER A 41 10.60 -1.62 7.25
N LYS A 42 11.06 -2.13 8.41
CA LYS A 42 12.43 -1.98 8.89
C LYS A 42 13.43 -2.66 7.94
N ALA A 43 13.18 -3.91 7.58
CA ALA A 43 14.03 -4.66 6.65
C ALA A 43 14.12 -3.99 5.27
N LEU A 44 12.98 -3.49 4.75
CA LEU A 44 12.96 -2.75 3.50
C LEU A 44 13.76 -1.44 3.61
N GLN A 45 13.60 -0.70 4.72
CA GLN A 45 14.32 0.56 4.94
C GLN A 45 15.83 0.33 4.98
N GLU A 46 16.31 -0.72 5.63
CA GLU A 46 17.71 -1.11 5.66
C GLU A 46 18.22 -1.46 4.26
N THR A 47 17.49 -2.31 3.52
CA THR A 47 17.84 -2.71 2.15
C THR A 47 17.91 -1.53 1.19
N LEU A 48 16.95 -0.60 1.25
CA LEU A 48 16.95 0.60 0.40
C LEU A 48 18.11 1.54 0.76
N LYS A 49 18.41 1.69 2.05
CA LYS A 49 19.55 2.49 2.53
C LYS A 49 20.88 1.93 2.02
N GLU A 50 21.07 0.63 2.09
CA GLU A 50 22.27 -0.06 1.55
C GLU A 50 22.45 0.15 0.05
N ARG A 51 21.34 0.24 -0.69
CA ARG A 51 21.33 0.46 -2.14
C ARG A 51 21.32 1.95 -2.54
N ASN A 52 21.44 2.88 -1.57
CA ASN A 52 21.35 4.34 -1.75
C ASN A 52 20.06 4.75 -2.51
N VAL A 53 18.93 4.14 -2.15
CA VAL A 53 17.61 4.47 -2.69
C VAL A 53 16.80 5.18 -1.61
N GLU A 54 16.41 6.43 -1.87
CA GLU A 54 15.57 7.20 -0.97
C GLU A 54 14.09 6.86 -1.21
N ALA A 55 13.41 6.39 -0.17
CA ALA A 55 11.95 6.22 -0.15
C ALA A 55 11.44 6.50 1.26
N ILE A 56 10.26 7.09 1.34
CA ILE A 56 9.59 7.32 2.62
C ILE A 56 8.76 6.07 2.93
N ILE A 57 9.13 5.37 3.99
CA ILE A 57 8.40 4.19 4.45
C ILE A 57 7.69 4.56 5.75
N ASP A 58 6.39 4.39 5.76
CA ASP A 58 5.58 4.50 6.97
C ASP A 58 5.76 3.20 7.77
N SER A 59 6.48 3.28 8.88
CA SER A 59 6.83 2.11 9.70
C SER A 59 5.62 1.42 10.33
N ALA A 60 4.54 2.15 10.58
CA ALA A 60 3.34 1.59 11.20
C ALA A 60 2.46 0.84 10.18
N THR A 61 2.40 1.34 8.94
CA THR A 61 1.51 0.80 7.90
C THR A 61 2.24 -0.04 6.86
N GLY A 62 3.56 0.08 6.75
CA GLY A 62 4.35 -0.55 5.69
C GLY A 62 4.18 0.10 4.32
N ILE A 63 3.53 1.26 4.26
CA ILE A 63 3.30 1.98 3.00
C ILE A 63 4.59 2.65 2.56
N VAL A 64 4.99 2.36 1.33
CA VAL A 64 6.10 3.06 0.67
C VAL A 64 5.53 4.22 -0.14
N LYS A 65 6.05 5.42 0.10
CA LYS A 65 5.64 6.66 -0.59
C LYS A 65 6.79 7.17 -1.44
N ILE A 66 6.56 7.31 -2.73
CA ILE A 66 7.52 7.85 -3.69
C ILE A 66 6.98 9.18 -4.21
N SER A 67 7.79 10.23 -4.12
CA SER A 67 7.41 11.55 -4.63
C SER A 67 7.19 11.51 -6.15
N ASP A 68 6.18 12.20 -6.61
CA ASP A 68 5.86 12.38 -8.03
C ASP A 68 7.05 12.96 -8.81
N LEU A 69 7.73 13.96 -8.25
CA LEU A 69 8.87 14.64 -8.88
C LEU A 69 10.09 13.73 -9.09
N GLU A 70 10.17 12.62 -8.36
CA GLU A 70 11.21 11.61 -8.59
C GLU A 70 10.89 10.74 -9.81
N LEU A 71 9.60 10.54 -10.12
CA LEU A 71 9.15 9.58 -11.13
C LEU A 71 8.74 10.23 -12.46
N PHE A 72 8.10 11.42 -12.41
CA PHE A 72 7.41 12.01 -13.55
C PHE A 72 7.81 13.48 -13.75
N GLU A 73 7.61 13.96 -14.97
CA GLU A 73 7.57 15.40 -15.22
C GLU A 73 6.19 15.96 -14.83
N ILE A 74 6.11 17.26 -14.60
CA ILE A 74 4.87 17.95 -14.20
C ILE A 74 3.75 17.65 -15.20
N ASN A 75 2.59 17.27 -14.71
CA ASN A 75 1.38 16.93 -15.47
C ASN A 75 1.56 15.77 -16.48
N LYS A 76 2.63 14.98 -16.36
CA LYS A 76 2.82 13.76 -17.16
C LYS A 76 2.62 12.51 -16.34
N SER A 77 2.29 11.41 -17.01
CA SER A 77 2.18 10.07 -16.45
C SER A 77 3.24 9.10 -17.00
N ASP A 78 4.00 9.54 -18.02
CA ASP A 78 5.14 8.77 -18.50
C ASP A 78 6.33 8.95 -17.57
N LEU A 79 7.00 7.84 -17.23
CA LEU A 79 8.20 7.87 -16.41
C LEU A 79 9.32 8.67 -17.06
N SER A 80 9.85 9.62 -16.31
CA SER A 80 11.04 10.38 -16.73
C SER A 80 12.29 9.48 -16.80
N PRO A 81 13.36 9.88 -17.49
CA PRO A 81 14.63 9.15 -17.45
C PRO A 81 15.16 8.97 -16.02
N LYS A 82 15.05 10.01 -15.17
CA LYS A 82 15.41 9.95 -13.75
C LYS A 82 14.52 8.97 -12.99
N GLY A 83 13.21 8.98 -13.27
CA GLY A 83 12.25 8.06 -12.66
C GLY A 83 12.54 6.60 -12.99
N LYS A 84 12.93 6.32 -14.22
CA LYS A 84 13.36 4.96 -14.62
C LYS A 84 14.62 4.53 -13.88
N GLU A 85 15.64 5.38 -13.82
CA GLU A 85 16.87 5.09 -13.06
C GLU A 85 16.61 4.85 -11.58
N TYR A 86 15.69 5.63 -10.99
CA TYR A 86 15.25 5.42 -9.61
C TYR A 86 14.58 4.05 -9.44
N LEU A 87 13.61 3.73 -10.32
CA LEU A 87 12.89 2.46 -10.26
C LEU A 87 13.76 1.24 -10.55
N ASP A 88 14.79 1.35 -11.39
CA ASP A 88 15.76 0.27 -11.64
C ASP A 88 16.52 -0.15 -10.37
N LYS A 89 16.74 0.77 -9.46
CA LYS A 89 17.36 0.51 -8.15
C LYS A 89 16.32 0.07 -7.12
N PHE A 90 15.17 0.76 -7.10
CA PHE A 90 14.12 0.55 -6.11
C PHE A 90 13.41 -0.80 -6.27
N ILE A 91 12.96 -1.14 -7.49
CA ILE A 91 12.11 -2.31 -7.73
C ILE A 91 12.76 -3.62 -7.31
N PRO A 92 14.01 -3.93 -7.69
CA PRO A 92 14.65 -5.17 -7.24
C PRO A 92 14.76 -5.25 -5.72
N ALA A 93 15.15 -4.14 -5.06
CA ALA A 93 15.24 -4.07 -3.60
C ALA A 93 13.89 -4.32 -2.93
N TYR A 94 12.85 -3.68 -3.44
CA TYR A 94 11.48 -3.80 -2.93
C TYR A 94 10.95 -5.24 -3.08
N ILE A 95 11.10 -5.83 -4.26
CA ILE A 95 10.61 -7.18 -4.55
C ILE A 95 11.35 -8.23 -3.73
N ASP A 96 12.67 -8.14 -3.63
CA ASP A 96 13.49 -9.05 -2.83
C ASP A 96 13.06 -8.97 -1.35
N SER A 97 12.92 -7.75 -0.81
CA SER A 97 12.48 -7.56 0.58
C SER A 97 11.08 -8.09 0.86
N LEU A 98 10.19 -8.14 -0.12
CA LEU A 98 8.85 -8.68 0.04
C LEU A 98 8.81 -10.22 -0.04
N PHE A 99 9.53 -10.81 -0.97
CA PHE A 99 9.39 -12.23 -1.26
C PHE A 99 10.44 -13.12 -0.58
N GLU A 100 11.54 -12.54 -0.13
CA GLU A 100 12.57 -13.22 0.65
C GLU A 100 12.39 -13.03 2.16
N ASN A 101 11.59 -12.05 2.58
CA ASN A 101 11.31 -11.79 3.99
C ASN A 101 10.46 -12.92 4.61
N ASP A 102 10.95 -13.55 5.67
CA ASP A 102 10.28 -14.68 6.32
C ASP A 102 8.91 -14.31 6.94
N TYR A 103 8.70 -13.05 7.35
CA TYR A 103 7.43 -12.57 7.88
C TYR A 103 6.37 -12.35 6.80
N LEU A 104 6.79 -12.04 5.56
CA LEU A 104 5.88 -11.73 4.44
C LEU A 104 5.67 -12.90 3.49
N LYS A 105 6.60 -13.86 3.50
CA LYS A 105 6.60 -15.01 2.58
C LYS A 105 5.28 -15.77 2.65
N GLY A 106 4.57 -15.80 1.53
CA GLY A 106 3.27 -16.48 1.42
C GLY A 106 2.07 -15.74 2.00
N ARG A 107 2.26 -14.64 2.74
CA ARG A 107 1.20 -13.86 3.40
C ARG A 107 0.69 -12.69 2.57
N ILE A 108 1.42 -12.26 1.55
CA ILE A 108 1.01 -11.17 0.67
C ILE A 108 -0.12 -11.66 -0.24
N ASP A 109 -1.25 -10.96 -0.23
CA ASP A 109 -2.35 -11.14 -1.18
C ASP A 109 -2.16 -10.24 -2.38
N LYS A 110 -2.08 -8.91 -2.16
CA LYS A 110 -1.91 -7.93 -3.22
C LYS A 110 -0.83 -6.89 -2.87
N ILE A 111 -0.23 -6.37 -3.92
CA ILE A 111 0.62 -5.18 -3.91
C ILE A 111 -0.18 -4.10 -4.64
N LEU A 112 -0.77 -3.18 -3.90
CA LEU A 112 -1.53 -2.07 -4.44
C LEU A 112 -0.59 -0.91 -4.76
N ILE A 113 -0.55 -0.52 -6.03
CA ILE A 113 0.14 0.69 -6.49
C ILE A 113 -0.91 1.76 -6.69
N GLN A 114 -0.91 2.78 -5.84
CA GLN A 114 -1.92 3.83 -5.83
C GLN A 114 -1.28 5.18 -6.18
N GLY A 115 -1.83 5.84 -7.21
CA GLY A 115 -1.41 7.19 -7.58
C GLY A 115 -2.27 8.24 -6.90
N HIS A 116 -1.64 9.37 -6.53
CA HIS A 116 -2.28 10.52 -5.92
C HIS A 116 -1.88 11.80 -6.65
N THR A 117 -2.83 12.72 -6.76
CA THR A 117 -2.59 14.11 -7.19
C THR A 117 -2.81 15.07 -6.02
N ASP A 118 -2.49 16.33 -6.23
CA ASP A 118 -2.91 17.41 -5.34
C ASP A 118 -4.28 17.97 -5.77
N SER A 119 -4.79 18.93 -5.00
CA SER A 119 -6.07 19.61 -5.28
C SER A 119 -5.95 20.79 -6.24
N GLN A 120 -4.77 21.06 -6.81
CA GLN A 120 -4.60 22.16 -7.76
C GLN A 120 -5.35 21.91 -9.06
N ASN A 121 -5.99 22.96 -9.55
CA ASN A 121 -6.78 22.87 -10.77
C ASN A 121 -5.88 22.82 -12.01
N PHE A 122 -6.26 22.02 -12.98
CA PHE A 122 -5.69 22.10 -14.32
C PHE A 122 -6.01 23.46 -14.95
N ALA A 123 -5.08 23.96 -15.76
CA ALA A 123 -5.33 25.17 -16.54
C ALA A 123 -6.47 24.95 -17.56
N GLY A 124 -7.43 25.87 -17.58
CA GLY A 124 -8.62 25.81 -18.44
C GLY A 124 -9.91 26.05 -17.65
N GLN A 125 -11.03 26.07 -18.36
CA GLN A 125 -12.35 26.19 -17.76
C GLN A 125 -12.95 24.79 -17.61
N PHE A 126 -12.86 24.23 -16.42
CA PHE A 126 -13.39 22.90 -16.07
C PHE A 126 -14.27 23.02 -14.83
N THR A 127 -15.34 22.25 -14.78
CA THR A 127 -16.15 22.07 -13.57
C THR A 127 -15.35 21.30 -12.51
N GLU A 128 -15.84 21.31 -11.26
CA GLU A 128 -15.22 20.53 -10.17
C GLU A 128 -15.16 19.04 -10.52
N ASP A 129 -16.23 18.49 -11.08
CA ASP A 129 -16.29 17.08 -11.48
C ASP A 129 -15.27 16.75 -12.59
N GLU A 130 -15.14 17.63 -13.58
CA GLU A 130 -14.14 17.47 -14.65
C GLU A 130 -12.71 17.56 -14.10
N GLN A 131 -12.43 18.47 -13.18
CA GLN A 131 -11.15 18.58 -12.50
C GLN A 131 -10.82 17.29 -11.72
N TYR A 132 -11.81 16.81 -10.95
CA TYR A 132 -11.67 15.57 -10.20
C TYR A 132 -11.39 14.37 -11.09
N MET A 133 -12.12 14.22 -12.20
CA MET A 133 -11.94 13.13 -13.16
C MET A 133 -10.60 13.21 -13.90
N LYS A 134 -10.11 14.40 -14.24
CA LYS A 134 -8.76 14.59 -14.80
C LYS A 134 -7.67 14.17 -13.81
N ASN A 135 -7.81 14.53 -12.54
CA ASN A 135 -6.93 14.08 -11.46
C ASN A 135 -7.01 12.57 -11.27
N MET A 136 -8.20 11.98 -11.38
CA MET A 136 -8.39 10.53 -11.31
C MET A 136 -7.64 9.83 -12.45
N GLU A 137 -7.82 10.29 -13.68
CA GLU A 137 -7.14 9.74 -14.85
C GLU A 137 -5.61 9.87 -14.73
N LEU A 138 -5.12 11.05 -14.34
CA LEU A 138 -3.68 11.29 -14.16
C LEU A 138 -3.09 10.37 -13.08
N SER A 139 -3.75 10.26 -11.92
CA SER A 139 -3.31 9.42 -10.81
C SER A 139 -3.30 7.93 -11.18
N LEU A 140 -4.34 7.46 -11.89
CA LEU A 140 -4.41 6.10 -12.37
C LEU A 140 -3.31 5.78 -13.39
N ASN A 141 -3.10 6.66 -14.37
CA ASN A 141 -2.08 6.48 -15.40
C ASN A 141 -0.66 6.47 -14.82
N ARG A 142 -0.38 7.27 -13.78
CA ARG A 142 0.89 7.25 -13.05
C ARG A 142 1.12 5.93 -12.33
N ALA A 143 0.12 5.45 -11.59
CA ALA A 143 0.21 4.16 -10.93
C ALA A 143 0.39 3.01 -11.95
N TYR A 144 -0.31 3.08 -13.10
CA TYR A 144 -0.14 2.13 -14.19
C TYR A 144 1.28 2.15 -14.77
N SER A 145 1.87 3.33 -14.98
CA SER A 145 3.22 3.46 -15.52
C SER A 145 4.27 2.82 -14.59
N VAL A 146 4.12 2.99 -13.27
CA VAL A 146 4.98 2.33 -12.28
C VAL A 146 4.78 0.81 -12.30
N ALA A 147 3.53 0.33 -12.32
CA ALA A 147 3.22 -1.10 -12.37
C ALA A 147 3.75 -1.78 -13.64
N ASN A 148 3.54 -1.12 -14.79
CA ASN A 148 4.03 -1.60 -16.09
C ASN A 148 5.56 -1.69 -16.11
N TYR A 149 6.24 -0.70 -15.54
CA TYR A 149 7.69 -0.70 -15.42
C TYR A 149 8.16 -1.80 -14.47
N MET A 150 7.53 -1.95 -13.31
CA MET A 150 7.82 -2.99 -12.33
C MET A 150 7.73 -4.41 -12.94
N ILE A 151 6.69 -4.68 -13.73
CA ILE A 151 6.51 -6.00 -14.36
C ILE A 151 7.55 -6.27 -15.45
N LYS A 152 8.06 -5.22 -16.13
CA LYS A 152 9.03 -5.33 -17.22
C LYS A 152 10.49 -5.29 -16.76
N THR A 153 10.75 -4.76 -15.57
CA THR A 153 12.12 -4.65 -15.03
C THR A 153 12.72 -6.05 -14.83
N PRO A 154 13.96 -6.29 -15.27
CA PRO A 154 14.64 -7.55 -15.04
C PRO A 154 15.01 -7.70 -13.56
N TYR A 155 14.36 -8.59 -12.89
CA TYR A 155 14.64 -9.04 -11.52
C TYR A 155 14.64 -10.57 -11.51
N ASN A 156 14.81 -11.19 -10.34
CA ASN A 156 14.82 -12.64 -10.22
C ASN A 156 13.58 -13.27 -10.91
N LYS A 157 13.81 -14.03 -11.98
CA LYS A 157 12.76 -14.59 -12.87
C LYS A 157 11.69 -15.41 -12.14
N ASN A 158 12.00 -15.88 -10.93
CA ASN A 158 11.06 -16.66 -10.12
C ASN A 158 9.84 -15.85 -9.63
N TYR A 159 9.91 -14.51 -9.63
CA TYR A 159 8.84 -13.67 -9.09
C TYR A 159 7.86 -13.15 -10.15
N GLY A 160 8.18 -13.26 -11.45
CA GLY A 160 7.37 -12.67 -12.52
C GLY A 160 5.92 -13.15 -12.57
N LYS A 161 5.68 -14.44 -12.32
CA LYS A 161 4.32 -14.99 -12.23
C LYS A 161 3.60 -14.41 -11.01
N LYS A 162 4.25 -14.42 -9.86
CA LYS A 162 3.68 -13.96 -8.60
C LYS A 162 3.33 -12.48 -8.63
N LEU A 163 4.17 -11.63 -9.25
CA LEU A 163 3.88 -10.22 -9.43
C LEU A 163 2.63 -9.98 -10.28
N ARG A 164 2.48 -10.70 -11.39
CA ARG A 164 1.27 -10.59 -12.22
C ARG A 164 -0.02 -11.01 -11.50
N GLU A 165 0.08 -11.89 -10.52
CA GLU A 165 -1.04 -12.35 -9.69
C GLU A 165 -1.34 -11.39 -8.52
N THR A 166 -0.34 -10.62 -8.06
CA THR A 166 -0.45 -9.81 -6.85
C THR A 166 -0.57 -8.32 -7.12
N VAL A 167 0.04 -7.77 -8.19
CA VAL A 167 0.03 -6.33 -8.45
C VAL A 167 -1.35 -5.88 -8.92
N ILE A 168 -1.88 -4.86 -8.26
CA ILE A 168 -3.08 -4.12 -8.66
C ILE A 168 -2.80 -2.63 -8.70
N VAL A 169 -3.60 -1.88 -9.47
CA VAL A 169 -3.40 -0.45 -9.72
C VAL A 169 -4.65 0.32 -9.35
N GLU A 170 -4.49 1.48 -8.73
CA GLU A 170 -5.57 2.36 -8.32
C GLU A 170 -5.20 3.82 -8.51
N GLY A 171 -6.17 4.64 -8.95
CA GLY A 171 -6.08 6.09 -8.96
C GLY A 171 -6.90 6.66 -7.81
N ALA A 172 -6.32 7.53 -6.99
CA ALA A 172 -6.99 8.15 -5.85
C ALA A 172 -7.37 9.62 -6.09
N SER A 173 -7.06 10.19 -7.26
CA SER A 173 -7.27 11.62 -7.51
C SER A 173 -6.62 12.48 -6.40
N SER A 174 -7.26 13.58 -6.02
CA SER A 174 -6.89 14.45 -4.91
C SER A 174 -7.64 14.13 -3.59
N SER A 175 -8.25 12.93 -3.49
CA SER A 175 -9.15 12.58 -2.37
C SER A 175 -8.45 12.41 -1.02
N THR A 176 -7.13 12.21 -1.00
CA THR A 176 -6.34 12.00 0.22
C THR A 176 -5.12 12.92 0.28
N PRO A 177 -5.34 14.24 0.47
CA PRO A 177 -4.26 15.21 0.52
C PRO A 177 -3.37 14.99 1.75
N VAL A 178 -2.09 15.32 1.62
CA VAL A 178 -1.18 15.38 2.76
C VAL A 178 -1.27 16.77 3.39
N LEU A 179 -1.68 16.82 4.66
CA LEU A 179 -1.82 18.08 5.38
C LEU A 179 -0.58 18.35 6.26
N VAL A 180 -0.06 19.56 6.19
CA VAL A 180 0.97 20.08 7.08
C VAL A 180 0.43 21.35 7.74
N ASN A 181 0.32 21.36 9.05
CA ASN A 181 -0.29 22.46 9.83
C ASN A 181 -1.70 22.83 9.33
N GLY A 182 -2.53 21.82 8.97
CA GLY A 182 -3.90 21.99 8.51
C GLY A 182 -4.06 22.50 7.07
N LYS A 183 -2.96 22.66 6.31
CA LYS A 183 -2.98 23.05 4.90
C LYS A 183 -2.40 21.93 4.05
N GLU A 184 -2.90 21.77 2.84
CA GLU A 184 -2.37 20.80 1.89
C GLU A 184 -0.93 21.15 1.49
N ASP A 185 -0.06 20.17 1.61
CA ASP A 185 1.26 20.17 1.01
C ASP A 185 1.17 19.53 -0.37
N PHE A 186 1.07 20.34 -1.41
CA PHE A 186 0.88 19.88 -2.79
C PHE A 186 1.99 18.96 -3.27
N ALA A 187 3.24 19.23 -2.85
CA ALA A 187 4.37 18.41 -3.27
C ALA A 187 4.31 16.99 -2.66
N LYS A 188 3.90 16.89 -1.39
CA LYS A 188 3.72 15.59 -0.73
C LYS A 188 2.41 14.90 -1.11
N SER A 189 1.39 15.67 -1.51
CA SER A 189 0.13 15.12 -2.02
C SER A 189 0.35 14.39 -3.34
N ARG A 190 1.17 14.93 -4.22
CA ARG A 190 1.57 14.27 -5.48
C ARG A 190 2.57 13.16 -5.20
N ARG A 191 2.10 11.92 -5.18
CA ARG A 191 2.90 10.75 -4.85
C ARG A 191 2.34 9.47 -5.46
N VAL A 192 3.17 8.45 -5.50
CA VAL A 192 2.74 7.05 -5.70
C VAL A 192 2.98 6.30 -4.39
N GLU A 193 1.98 5.56 -3.95
CA GLU A 193 2.06 4.71 -2.76
C GLU A 193 2.05 3.23 -3.18
N LEU A 194 2.93 2.44 -2.56
CA LEU A 194 2.90 0.99 -2.66
C LEU A 194 2.42 0.44 -1.31
N LYS A 195 1.30 -0.26 -1.33
CA LYS A 195 0.63 -0.81 -0.14
C LYS A 195 0.57 -2.32 -0.21
N LEU A 196 0.85 -2.98 0.90
CA LEU A 196 0.70 -4.42 1.02
C LEU A 196 -0.68 -4.76 1.57
N ILE A 197 -1.39 -5.62 0.85
CA ILE A 197 -2.62 -6.25 1.33
C ILE A 197 -2.27 -7.68 1.72
N MET A 198 -2.47 -8.00 2.99
CA MET A 198 -2.16 -9.33 3.52
C MET A 198 -3.34 -10.28 3.29
N LYS A 199 -3.04 -11.56 3.08
CA LYS A 199 -4.05 -12.60 3.00
C LYS A 199 -4.79 -12.67 4.33
N LYS A 200 -6.12 -12.73 4.26
CA LYS A 200 -6.92 -13.11 5.42
C LYS A 200 -6.67 -14.59 5.70
N ASN A 201 -6.38 -14.93 6.94
CA ASN A 201 -6.35 -16.32 7.36
C ASN A 201 -7.79 -16.87 7.26
N VAL A 202 -8.12 -17.50 6.13
CA VAL A 202 -9.35 -18.29 6.01
C VAL A 202 -9.06 -19.61 6.72
N LYS A 203 -9.69 -19.78 7.85
CA LYS A 203 -9.77 -21.09 8.53
C LYS A 203 -10.89 -21.91 7.97
#